data_32b11302282718baa50a1b87e690b97f
#
_entry.id   32b11302282718baa50a1b87e690b97f
#
_cell.length_a   1.000
_cell.length_b   1.000
_cell.length_c   1.000
_cell.angle_alpha   90.00
_cell.angle_beta   90.00
_cell.angle_gamma   90.00
#
_symmetry.space_group_name_H-M   'P 1'
#
loop_
_entity.id
_entity.type
_entity.pdbx_description
1 polymer ?
#
loop_
_entity_poly.entity_id
_entity_poly.type
_entity_poly.pdbx_seq_one_letter_code
_entity_poly.pdbx_strand_id
1 'polypeptide(L)'
;MPTNSATIRRFEEVRERVAEAAARGGTDPGRVILVAVTKNASISQVRELIEHGHMDFGESRMQHFIQFEAQVADFLDRHQELGGRGGTMPESVRWHFIGHLQRNKVRKILPATTLIHSVDSLRLAEEIQACPGRREGTKTQVLIQVNTAGEKGKFGIAPPATSHLIDQIADLPDIRVRGLMCMAPKLDDPGTLKAIFDRTREIFEEIKKSGAAGDQFNILSMGMSGDYEQALECGANVVRVGTAIFGEPTGDSGEPVPAGDLLSE
;
A
#
# COMPACT_ATOMS: atom_id res chain seq x y z
N MET A 1 18.02 6.97 23.11
CA MET A 1 19.05 7.00 22.04
C MET A 1 18.38 6.43 20.83
N PRO A 2 18.34 7.10 19.66
CA PRO A 2 17.80 6.47 18.47
C PRO A 2 18.67 5.24 18.17
N THR A 3 18.07 4.09 18.18
CA THR A 3 18.70 2.82 17.82
C THR A 3 19.10 2.94 16.36
N ASN A 4 20.40 3.00 16.06
CA ASN A 4 20.94 3.04 14.69
C ASN A 4 20.89 1.64 14.08
N SER A 5 19.66 1.04 14.09
CA SER A 5 19.45 -0.29 13.53
C SER A 5 19.57 -0.27 11.99
N ALA A 6 19.90 -1.40 11.40
CA ALA A 6 19.97 -1.51 9.95
C ALA A 6 18.62 -1.19 9.28
N THR A 7 17.51 -1.50 9.95
CA THR A 7 16.15 -1.19 9.47
C THR A 7 15.93 0.31 9.41
N ILE A 8 16.24 1.05 10.48
CA ILE A 8 16.07 2.51 10.51
C ILE A 8 16.96 3.20 9.48
N ARG A 9 18.23 2.79 9.35
CA ARG A 9 19.11 3.38 8.33
C ARG A 9 18.55 3.20 6.92
N ARG A 10 18.14 1.96 6.53
CA ARG A 10 17.55 1.70 5.23
C ARG A 10 16.23 2.47 5.02
N PHE A 11 15.43 2.59 6.06
CA PHE A 11 14.19 3.37 6.01
C PHE A 11 14.47 4.84 5.71
N GLU A 12 15.44 5.45 6.40
CA GLU A 12 15.83 6.85 6.16
C GLU A 12 16.42 7.05 4.75
N GLU A 13 17.28 6.15 4.29
CA GLU A 13 17.81 6.17 2.91
C GLU A 13 16.67 6.10 1.87
N VAL A 14 15.66 5.22 2.08
CA VAL A 14 14.50 5.14 1.21
C VAL A 14 13.69 6.44 1.29
N ARG A 15 13.49 7.01 2.48
CA ARG A 15 12.72 8.23 2.68
C ARG A 15 13.37 9.43 1.96
N GLU A 16 14.68 9.56 2.03
CA GLU A 16 15.44 10.59 1.30
C GLU A 16 15.26 10.43 -0.21
N ARG A 17 15.47 9.23 -0.75
CA ARG A 17 15.31 8.94 -2.19
C ARG A 17 13.86 9.17 -2.66
N VAL A 18 12.87 8.83 -1.82
CA VAL A 18 11.44 9.13 -2.10
C VAL A 18 11.23 10.63 -2.21
N ALA A 19 11.79 11.43 -1.28
CA ALA A 19 11.64 12.88 -1.30
C ALA A 19 12.29 13.51 -2.55
N GLU A 20 13.50 13.06 -2.91
CA GLU A 20 14.20 13.53 -4.11
C GLU A 20 13.46 13.17 -5.40
N ALA A 21 13.00 11.92 -5.53
CA ALA A 21 12.26 11.47 -6.72
C ALA A 21 10.92 12.18 -6.86
N ALA A 22 10.20 12.40 -5.75
CA ALA A 22 8.95 13.17 -5.73
C ALA A 22 9.18 14.62 -6.23
N ALA A 23 10.24 15.27 -5.75
CA ALA A 23 10.60 16.62 -6.18
C ALA A 23 10.92 16.67 -7.68
N ARG A 24 11.66 15.67 -8.21
CA ARG A 24 11.92 15.56 -9.67
C ARG A 24 10.62 15.38 -10.47
N GLY A 25 9.66 14.61 -9.93
CA GLY A 25 8.33 14.41 -10.53
C GLY A 25 7.35 15.58 -10.36
N GLY A 26 7.76 16.65 -9.67
CA GLY A 26 6.90 17.83 -9.39
C GLY A 26 5.84 17.58 -8.33
N THR A 27 5.98 16.51 -7.54
CA THR A 27 5.11 16.18 -6.38
C THR A 27 5.75 16.74 -5.12
N ASP A 28 4.95 17.39 -4.26
CA ASP A 28 5.41 17.78 -2.92
C ASP A 28 5.81 16.56 -2.09
N PRO A 29 7.07 16.43 -1.66
CA PRO A 29 7.54 15.29 -0.87
C PRO A 29 6.71 15.06 0.42
N GLY A 30 6.21 16.12 1.04
CA GLY A 30 5.36 16.04 2.23
C GLY A 30 3.98 15.42 1.98
N ARG A 31 3.60 15.25 0.73
CA ARG A 31 2.33 14.60 0.32
C ARG A 31 2.50 13.16 -0.13
N VAL A 32 3.72 12.66 -0.19
CA VAL A 32 3.98 11.27 -0.55
C VAL A 32 3.79 10.37 0.65
N ILE A 33 3.00 9.33 0.48
CA ILE A 33 2.84 8.26 1.47
C ILE A 33 3.79 7.12 1.11
N LEU A 34 4.76 6.87 1.99
CA LEU A 34 5.62 5.69 1.92
C LEU A 34 4.96 4.56 2.72
N VAL A 35 4.45 3.54 2.03
CA VAL A 35 3.89 2.35 2.66
C VAL A 35 5.01 1.33 2.87
N ALA A 36 5.35 1.06 4.13
CA ALA A 36 6.33 0.03 4.49
C ALA A 36 5.69 -1.36 4.40
N VAL A 37 6.12 -2.17 3.41
CA VAL A 37 5.50 -3.47 3.11
C VAL A 37 6.10 -4.57 3.98
N THR A 38 5.28 -5.13 4.88
CA THR A 38 5.71 -6.03 5.97
C THR A 38 5.85 -7.49 5.58
N LYS A 39 5.62 -7.87 4.33
CA LYS A 39 5.63 -9.26 3.83
C LYS A 39 6.83 -10.11 4.31
N ASN A 40 8.00 -9.50 4.42
CA ASN A 40 9.26 -10.15 4.82
C ASN A 40 9.85 -9.52 6.10
N ALA A 41 9.09 -8.67 6.79
CA ALA A 41 9.52 -8.03 8.02
C ALA A 41 9.35 -8.93 9.23
N SER A 42 10.22 -8.79 10.21
CA SER A 42 9.95 -9.28 11.56
C SER A 42 9.10 -8.26 12.34
N ILE A 43 8.38 -8.74 13.36
CA ILE A 43 7.59 -7.84 14.21
C ILE A 43 8.47 -6.82 14.95
N SER A 44 9.71 -7.17 15.28
CA SER A 44 10.67 -6.24 15.90
C SER A 44 11.02 -5.09 14.97
N GLN A 45 11.25 -5.36 13.68
CA GLN A 45 11.51 -4.31 12.69
C GLN A 45 10.30 -3.38 12.49
N VAL A 46 9.08 -3.92 12.53
CA VAL A 46 7.85 -3.10 12.45
C VAL A 46 7.74 -2.19 13.68
N ARG A 47 7.99 -2.72 14.88
CA ARG A 47 7.99 -1.94 16.13
C ARG A 47 9.04 -0.83 16.10
N GLU A 48 10.26 -1.11 15.63
CA GLU A 48 11.31 -0.08 15.46
C GLU A 48 10.83 1.08 14.57
N LEU A 49 10.14 0.80 13.45
CA LEU A 49 9.60 1.84 12.58
C LEU A 49 8.47 2.63 13.25
N ILE A 50 7.61 1.98 14.03
CA ILE A 50 6.55 2.65 14.80
C ILE A 50 7.17 3.58 15.85
N GLU A 51 8.16 3.12 16.60
CA GLU A 51 8.92 3.92 17.56
C GLU A 51 9.65 5.11 16.91
N HIS A 52 10.03 4.94 15.64
CA HIS A 52 10.60 6.00 14.79
C HIS A 52 9.56 6.96 14.21
N GLY A 53 8.27 6.75 14.50
CA GLY A 53 7.15 7.60 14.09
C GLY A 53 6.50 7.24 12.76
N HIS A 54 6.86 6.10 12.15
CA HIS A 54 6.22 5.64 10.92
C HIS A 54 4.86 5.00 11.18
N MET A 55 3.87 5.31 10.33
CA MET A 55 2.49 4.88 10.57
C MET A 55 1.86 4.08 9.43
N ASP A 56 2.42 4.09 8.22
CA ASP A 56 1.80 3.50 7.03
C ASP A 56 2.41 2.13 6.70
N PHE A 57 1.70 1.06 7.02
CA PHE A 57 2.16 -0.31 6.80
C PHE A 57 1.29 -1.03 5.77
N GLY A 58 1.90 -1.83 4.90
CA GLY A 58 1.19 -2.56 3.87
C GLY A 58 1.41 -4.06 3.95
N GLU A 59 0.34 -4.83 3.76
CA GLU A 59 0.44 -6.29 3.73
C GLU A 59 -0.35 -6.87 2.57
N SER A 60 0.19 -7.94 1.99
CA SER A 60 -0.39 -8.63 0.83
C SER A 60 -1.03 -9.98 1.16
N ARG A 61 -0.68 -10.59 2.28
CA ARG A 61 -1.18 -11.88 2.73
C ARG A 61 -2.11 -11.70 3.92
N MET A 62 -3.35 -12.18 3.80
CA MET A 62 -4.38 -12.00 4.83
C MET A 62 -3.97 -12.56 6.21
N GLN A 63 -3.37 -13.76 6.26
CA GLN A 63 -2.98 -14.37 7.53
C GLN A 63 -1.91 -13.53 8.23
N HIS A 64 -0.92 -13.10 7.49
CA HIS A 64 0.15 -12.23 7.99
C HIS A 64 -0.39 -10.86 8.42
N PHE A 65 -1.32 -10.29 7.64
CA PHE A 65 -2.03 -9.06 8.00
C PHE A 65 -2.69 -9.15 9.37
N ILE A 66 -3.52 -10.18 9.60
CA ILE A 66 -4.25 -10.37 10.88
C ILE A 66 -3.27 -10.55 12.04
N GLN A 67 -2.20 -11.33 11.83
CA GLN A 67 -1.20 -11.58 12.85
C GLN A 67 -0.43 -10.30 13.22
N PHE A 68 0.01 -9.53 12.24
CA PHE A 68 0.78 -8.30 12.47
C PHE A 68 -0.08 -7.19 13.06
N GLU A 69 -1.30 -7.05 12.57
CA GLU A 69 -2.27 -6.10 13.11
C GLU A 69 -2.49 -6.34 14.61
N ALA A 70 -2.82 -7.57 15.01
CA ALA A 70 -3.04 -7.93 16.42
C ALA A 70 -1.80 -7.68 17.29
N GLN A 71 -0.59 -8.03 16.80
CA GLN A 71 0.66 -7.83 17.55
C GLN A 71 1.04 -6.35 17.68
N VAL A 72 0.72 -5.54 16.68
CA VAL A 72 0.96 -4.09 16.71
C VAL A 72 -0.06 -3.40 17.62
N ALA A 73 -1.34 -3.80 17.56
CA ALA A 73 -2.36 -3.29 18.46
C ALA A 73 -1.99 -3.54 19.93
N ASP A 74 -1.65 -4.78 20.30
CA ASP A 74 -1.19 -5.15 21.65
C ASP A 74 0.07 -4.36 22.08
N PHE A 75 0.99 -4.11 21.15
CA PHE A 75 2.19 -3.31 21.43
C PHE A 75 1.84 -1.85 21.74
N LEU A 76 0.96 -1.23 20.96
CA LEU A 76 0.52 0.15 21.14
C LEU A 76 -0.29 0.31 22.44
N ASP A 77 -1.22 -0.61 22.74
CA ASP A 77 -2.04 -0.60 23.94
C ASP A 77 -1.16 -0.67 25.21
N ARG A 78 -0.20 -1.60 25.25
CA ARG A 78 0.76 -1.69 26.38
C ARG A 78 1.59 -0.44 26.55
N HIS A 79 1.98 0.19 25.43
CA HIS A 79 2.75 1.44 25.51
C HIS A 79 1.91 2.58 26.12
N GLN A 80 0.64 2.67 25.73
CA GLN A 80 -0.30 3.66 26.31
C GLN A 80 -0.56 3.41 27.80
N GLU A 81 -0.79 2.16 28.23
CA GLU A 81 -1.00 1.78 29.63
C GLU A 81 0.20 2.11 30.53
N LEU A 82 1.42 1.97 30.01
CA LEU A 82 2.65 2.30 30.73
C LEU A 82 2.94 3.81 30.82
N GLY A 83 1.98 4.62 30.37
CA GLY A 83 2.02 6.08 30.53
C GLY A 83 2.97 6.78 29.58
N GLY A 84 3.23 6.22 28.40
CA GLY A 84 3.86 6.87 27.26
C GLY A 84 5.07 7.74 27.58
N ARG A 85 6.01 7.27 28.42
CA ARG A 85 7.12 8.10 28.88
C ARG A 85 8.05 8.46 27.72
N GLY A 86 7.76 9.63 27.12
CA GLY A 86 8.79 10.42 26.42
C GLY A 86 9.04 10.04 24.96
N GLY A 87 8.02 9.71 24.18
CA GLY A 87 8.23 9.43 22.75
C GLY A 87 7.10 9.89 21.85
N THR A 88 7.42 10.11 20.59
CA THR A 88 6.52 10.41 19.46
C THR A 88 5.74 9.19 18.95
N MET A 89 5.44 8.22 19.83
CA MET A 89 4.68 7.02 19.45
C MET A 89 3.29 7.41 18.94
N PRO A 90 2.88 6.92 17.75
CA PRO A 90 1.54 7.13 17.26
C PRO A 90 0.51 6.36 18.11
N GLU A 91 -0.71 6.91 18.24
CA GLU A 91 -1.82 6.23 18.90
C GLU A 91 -2.30 5.00 18.10
N SER A 92 -2.14 5.02 16.78
CA SER A 92 -2.52 3.94 15.88
C SER A 92 -1.68 3.97 14.62
N VAL A 93 -1.62 2.85 13.90
CA VAL A 93 -1.03 2.75 12.58
C VAL A 93 -2.11 2.66 11.50
N ARG A 94 -1.75 2.99 10.27
CA ARG A 94 -2.61 2.86 9.09
C ARG A 94 -2.22 1.61 8.32
N TRP A 95 -3.12 0.63 8.30
CA TRP A 95 -2.91 -0.59 7.56
C TRP A 95 -3.45 -0.50 6.14
N HIS A 96 -2.61 -0.78 5.16
CA HIS A 96 -2.93 -0.86 3.74
C HIS A 96 -2.98 -2.32 3.32
N PHE A 97 -4.11 -2.78 2.79
CA PHE A 97 -4.16 -4.10 2.16
C PHE A 97 -3.79 -3.96 0.68
N ILE A 98 -2.66 -4.54 0.28
CA ILE A 98 -2.06 -4.34 -1.05
C ILE A 98 -2.02 -5.60 -1.91
N GLY A 99 -2.42 -6.76 -1.36
CA GLY A 99 -2.49 -8.03 -2.09
C GLY A 99 -3.83 -8.24 -2.79
N HIS A 100 -3.90 -9.29 -3.62
CA HIS A 100 -5.18 -9.68 -4.21
C HIS A 100 -6.18 -10.09 -3.12
N LEU A 101 -7.34 -9.45 -3.10
CA LEU A 101 -8.36 -9.68 -2.09
C LEU A 101 -9.47 -10.59 -2.63
N GLN A 102 -9.52 -11.81 -2.12
CA GLN A 102 -10.64 -12.71 -2.39
C GLN A 102 -11.89 -12.26 -1.61
N ARG A 103 -13.07 -12.33 -2.23
CA ARG A 103 -14.34 -11.90 -1.61
C ARG A 103 -14.59 -12.51 -0.24
N ASN A 104 -14.39 -13.84 -0.08
CA ASN A 104 -14.59 -14.55 1.19
C ASN A 104 -13.61 -14.14 2.31
N LYS A 105 -12.64 -13.29 2.03
CA LYS A 105 -11.64 -12.78 2.99
C LYS A 105 -11.90 -11.34 3.43
N VAL A 106 -12.77 -10.61 2.74
CA VAL A 106 -13.11 -9.20 3.03
C VAL A 106 -13.42 -8.98 4.50
N ARG A 107 -14.32 -9.78 5.07
CA ARG A 107 -14.75 -9.65 6.48
C ARG A 107 -13.60 -9.71 7.49
N LYS A 108 -12.51 -10.43 7.15
CA LYS A 108 -11.40 -10.63 8.08
C LYS A 108 -10.41 -9.46 8.12
N ILE A 109 -10.30 -8.71 7.02
CA ILE A 109 -9.31 -7.63 6.93
C ILE A 109 -9.94 -6.24 7.11
N LEU A 110 -11.22 -6.11 6.78
CA LEU A 110 -11.89 -4.81 6.68
C LEU A 110 -11.87 -3.98 7.99
N PRO A 111 -12.06 -4.57 9.19
CA PRO A 111 -12.09 -3.79 10.45
C PRO A 111 -10.81 -3.01 10.73
N ALA A 112 -9.67 -3.56 10.35
CA ALA A 112 -8.36 -2.96 10.62
C ALA A 112 -7.77 -2.20 9.42
N THR A 113 -8.35 -2.36 8.22
CA THR A 113 -7.78 -1.78 6.99
C THR A 113 -8.18 -0.31 6.83
N THR A 114 -7.20 0.54 6.63
CA THR A 114 -7.39 1.96 6.30
C THR A 114 -7.66 2.16 4.81
N LEU A 115 -6.93 1.43 3.94
CA LEU A 115 -7.03 1.55 2.49
C LEU A 115 -6.80 0.19 1.82
N ILE A 116 -7.74 -0.21 0.96
CA ILE A 116 -7.61 -1.40 0.11
C ILE A 116 -7.12 -0.97 -1.27
N HIS A 117 -5.96 -1.46 -1.71
CA HIS A 117 -5.35 -1.05 -2.98
C HIS A 117 -5.76 -1.90 -4.19
N SER A 118 -6.47 -3.01 -3.97
CA SER A 118 -6.59 -4.11 -4.94
C SER A 118 -8.01 -4.39 -5.40
N VAL A 119 -8.87 -3.38 -5.44
CA VAL A 119 -10.24 -3.56 -5.98
C VAL A 119 -10.18 -3.55 -7.50
N ASP A 120 -10.58 -4.66 -8.14
CA ASP A 120 -10.50 -4.88 -9.58
C ASP A 120 -11.83 -5.31 -10.22
N SER A 121 -12.90 -5.39 -9.43
CA SER A 121 -14.21 -5.81 -9.92
C SER A 121 -15.35 -5.26 -9.06
N LEU A 122 -16.51 -5.05 -9.69
CA LEU A 122 -17.73 -4.65 -9.01
C LEU A 122 -18.14 -5.66 -7.92
N ARG A 123 -18.02 -6.96 -8.21
CA ARG A 123 -18.36 -8.03 -7.26
C ARG A 123 -17.53 -7.96 -5.95
N LEU A 124 -16.27 -7.54 -6.03
CA LEU A 124 -15.46 -7.32 -4.85
C LEU A 124 -15.91 -6.07 -4.10
N ALA A 125 -16.23 -4.99 -4.80
CA ALA A 125 -16.75 -3.77 -4.20
C ALA A 125 -18.11 -4.01 -3.50
N GLU A 126 -19.01 -4.74 -4.12
CA GLU A 126 -20.30 -5.16 -3.52
C GLU A 126 -20.10 -5.99 -2.24
N GLU A 127 -19.14 -6.91 -2.23
CA GLU A 127 -18.79 -7.68 -1.01
C GLU A 127 -18.24 -6.78 0.10
N ILE A 128 -17.41 -5.80 -0.24
CA ILE A 128 -16.91 -4.79 0.71
C ILE A 128 -18.08 -3.96 1.23
N GLN A 129 -19.01 -3.54 0.36
CA GLN A 129 -20.21 -2.80 0.72
C GLN A 129 -21.13 -3.58 1.68
N ALA A 130 -21.33 -4.88 1.41
CA ALA A 130 -22.19 -5.74 2.20
C ALA A 130 -21.56 -6.18 3.54
N CYS A 131 -20.26 -5.96 3.73
CA CYS A 131 -19.54 -6.49 4.88
C CYS A 131 -19.89 -5.73 6.17
N PRO A 132 -20.38 -6.41 7.23
CA PRO A 132 -20.54 -5.81 8.56
C PRO A 132 -19.15 -5.60 9.21
N GLY A 133 -19.03 -4.64 10.10
CA GLY A 133 -17.80 -4.42 10.89
C GLY A 133 -16.92 -3.28 10.38
N ARG A 134 -17.43 -2.46 9.48
CA ARG A 134 -16.85 -1.14 9.20
C ARG A 134 -16.98 -0.24 10.43
N ARG A 135 -16.06 0.71 10.56
CA ARG A 135 -16.19 1.77 11.56
C ARG A 135 -17.49 2.55 11.24
N GLU A 136 -18.39 2.62 12.21
CA GLU A 136 -19.68 3.30 12.06
C GLU A 136 -19.48 4.75 11.58
N GLY A 137 -20.26 5.16 10.57
CA GLY A 137 -20.17 6.50 9.98
C GLY A 137 -18.99 6.76 9.05
N THR A 138 -18.13 5.75 8.76
CA THR A 138 -17.00 5.92 7.84
C THR A 138 -17.16 5.11 6.56
N LYS A 139 -16.76 5.71 5.41
CA LYS A 139 -16.70 4.99 4.14
C LYS A 139 -15.40 4.19 4.04
N THR A 140 -15.49 2.95 3.56
CA THR A 140 -14.31 2.15 3.23
C THR A 140 -13.55 2.78 2.06
N GLN A 141 -12.28 3.07 2.26
CA GLN A 141 -11.44 3.68 1.24
C GLN A 141 -10.80 2.59 0.37
N VAL A 142 -10.92 2.75 -0.95
CA VAL A 142 -10.40 1.78 -1.91
C VAL A 142 -9.66 2.46 -3.06
N LEU A 143 -8.69 1.77 -3.65
CA LEU A 143 -8.12 2.09 -4.95
C LEU A 143 -8.55 1.04 -5.96
N ILE A 144 -8.75 1.47 -7.19
CA ILE A 144 -8.98 0.55 -8.30
C ILE A 144 -7.64 0.07 -8.82
N GLN A 145 -7.45 -1.26 -8.81
CA GLN A 145 -6.26 -1.86 -9.39
C GLN A 145 -6.41 -1.98 -10.90
N VAL A 146 -5.51 -1.35 -11.65
CA VAL A 146 -5.49 -1.35 -13.12
C VAL A 146 -4.33 -2.20 -13.62
N ASN A 147 -4.61 -3.10 -14.56
CA ASN A 147 -3.60 -3.89 -15.26
C ASN A 147 -3.09 -3.13 -16.48
N THR A 148 -2.34 -2.07 -16.25
CA THR A 148 -1.81 -1.19 -17.30
C THR A 148 -0.75 -1.87 -18.16
N ALA A 149 -0.02 -2.83 -17.61
CA ALA A 149 0.97 -3.61 -18.35
C ALA A 149 0.35 -4.60 -19.33
N GLY A 150 -0.96 -4.91 -19.21
CA GLY A 150 -1.65 -5.85 -20.10
C GLY A 150 -1.21 -7.30 -19.94
N GLU A 151 -0.56 -7.67 -18.84
CA GLU A 151 -0.09 -9.04 -18.58
C GLU A 151 -1.26 -10.00 -18.41
N LYS A 152 -1.30 -11.05 -19.22
CA LYS A 152 -2.32 -12.11 -19.11
C LYS A 152 -2.16 -12.85 -17.76
N GLY A 153 -3.28 -13.06 -17.06
CA GLY A 153 -3.31 -13.78 -15.79
C GLY A 153 -2.90 -12.96 -14.57
N LYS A 154 -2.58 -11.68 -14.73
CA LYS A 154 -2.37 -10.75 -13.59
C LYS A 154 -3.68 -10.07 -13.20
N PHE A 155 -3.77 -9.72 -11.91
CA PHE A 155 -4.92 -9.01 -11.35
C PHE A 155 -4.98 -7.56 -11.81
N GLY A 156 -6.18 -6.99 -11.73
CA GLY A 156 -6.46 -5.62 -12.13
C GLY A 156 -7.40 -5.55 -13.33
N ILE A 157 -8.19 -4.51 -13.36
CA ILE A 157 -9.11 -4.23 -14.47
C ILE A 157 -8.33 -3.71 -15.68
N ALA A 158 -8.81 -4.00 -16.88
CA ALA A 158 -8.23 -3.45 -18.10
C ALA A 158 -8.40 -1.91 -18.16
N PRO A 159 -7.40 -1.16 -18.65
CA PRO A 159 -7.46 0.29 -18.75
C PRO A 159 -8.77 0.87 -19.30
N PRO A 160 -9.33 0.38 -20.44
CA PRO A 160 -10.56 0.94 -21.00
C PRO A 160 -11.82 0.74 -20.13
N ALA A 161 -11.80 -0.25 -19.21
CA ALA A 161 -12.94 -0.54 -18.33
C ALA A 161 -12.87 0.18 -16.98
N THR A 162 -11.80 0.93 -16.71
CA THR A 162 -11.54 1.54 -15.38
C THR A 162 -12.61 2.57 -15.01
N SER A 163 -12.93 3.51 -15.90
CA SER A 163 -13.95 4.54 -15.65
C SER A 163 -15.31 3.93 -15.39
N HIS A 164 -15.71 2.94 -16.21
CA HIS A 164 -17.00 2.27 -16.04
C HIS A 164 -17.12 1.55 -14.69
N LEU A 165 -16.03 0.89 -14.22
CA LEU A 165 -16.04 0.28 -12.89
C LEU A 165 -16.16 1.34 -11.79
N ILE A 166 -15.50 2.48 -11.92
CA ILE A 166 -15.58 3.58 -10.95
C ILE A 166 -16.99 4.13 -10.88
N ASP A 167 -17.65 4.36 -12.03
CA ASP A 167 -19.03 4.82 -12.09
C ASP A 167 -19.97 3.87 -11.35
N GLN A 168 -19.82 2.55 -11.56
CA GLN A 168 -20.62 1.55 -10.85
C GLN A 168 -20.35 1.52 -9.33
N ILE A 169 -19.11 1.73 -8.90
CA ILE A 169 -18.77 1.77 -7.47
C ILE A 169 -19.22 3.07 -6.81
N ALA A 170 -19.32 4.17 -7.55
CA ALA A 170 -19.79 5.46 -7.03
C ALA A 170 -21.23 5.39 -6.46
N ASP A 171 -22.05 4.44 -6.96
CA ASP A 171 -23.39 4.18 -6.45
C ASP A 171 -23.40 3.41 -5.11
N LEU A 172 -22.25 2.92 -4.64
CA LEU A 172 -22.14 2.19 -3.37
C LEU A 172 -21.90 3.19 -2.21
N PRO A 173 -22.91 3.36 -1.29
CA PRO A 173 -22.91 4.48 -0.34
C PRO A 173 -21.77 4.46 0.66
N ASP A 174 -21.27 3.28 1.02
CA ASP A 174 -20.25 3.11 2.06
C ASP A 174 -18.85 2.86 1.51
N ILE A 175 -18.65 3.00 0.20
CA ILE A 175 -17.35 2.91 -0.42
C ILE A 175 -16.92 4.29 -0.92
N ARG A 176 -15.63 4.54 -0.86
CA ARG A 176 -15.01 5.72 -1.44
C ARG A 176 -13.82 5.33 -2.28
N VAL A 177 -13.92 5.57 -3.58
CA VAL A 177 -12.79 5.40 -4.49
C VAL A 177 -11.85 6.59 -4.31
N ARG A 178 -10.61 6.30 -3.87
CA ARG A 178 -9.59 7.30 -3.57
C ARG A 178 -8.61 7.51 -4.72
N GLY A 179 -8.60 6.61 -5.69
CA GLY A 179 -7.65 6.68 -6.81
C GLY A 179 -7.38 5.34 -7.45
N LEU A 180 -6.21 5.24 -8.07
CA LEU A 180 -5.77 4.07 -8.80
C LEU A 180 -4.54 3.42 -8.16
N MET A 181 -4.39 2.12 -8.40
CA MET A 181 -3.18 1.37 -8.13
C MET A 181 -2.77 0.60 -9.38
N CYS A 182 -1.48 0.58 -9.68
CA CYS A 182 -0.91 -0.38 -10.62
C CYS A 182 0.33 -1.08 -10.07
N MET A 183 0.63 -2.22 -10.65
CA MET A 183 1.88 -2.95 -10.45
C MET A 183 2.55 -3.12 -11.80
N ALA A 184 3.75 -2.61 -11.93
CA ALA A 184 4.58 -2.89 -13.10
C ALA A 184 5.22 -4.28 -12.98
N PRO A 185 5.44 -4.99 -14.10
CA PRO A 185 6.25 -6.20 -14.10
C PRO A 185 7.70 -5.89 -13.72
N LYS A 186 8.43 -6.91 -13.26
CA LYS A 186 9.87 -6.77 -13.08
C LYS A 186 10.51 -6.71 -14.47
N LEU A 187 10.92 -5.55 -14.88
CA LEU A 187 11.57 -5.29 -16.17
C LEU A 187 12.86 -4.52 -15.92
N ASP A 188 13.87 -4.87 -16.70
CA ASP A 188 15.14 -4.14 -16.73
C ASP A 188 15.12 -2.94 -17.71
N ASP A 189 14.02 -2.76 -18.45
CA ASP A 189 13.83 -1.66 -19.38
C ASP A 189 13.10 -0.47 -18.75
N PRO A 190 13.82 0.62 -18.42
CA PRO A 190 13.24 1.81 -17.82
C PRO A 190 12.21 2.50 -18.71
N GLY A 191 12.34 2.38 -20.05
CA GLY A 191 11.41 3.00 -21.00
C GLY A 191 10.02 2.37 -20.92
N THR A 192 9.95 1.05 -20.88
CA THR A 192 8.69 0.31 -20.73
C THR A 192 8.06 0.55 -19.35
N LEU A 193 8.85 0.58 -18.28
CA LEU A 193 8.35 0.92 -16.94
C LEU A 193 7.72 2.31 -16.91
N LYS A 194 8.42 3.29 -17.48
CA LYS A 194 7.91 4.67 -17.57
C LYS A 194 6.61 4.73 -18.35
N ALA A 195 6.49 4.04 -19.49
CA ALA A 195 5.28 4.02 -20.28
C ALA A 195 4.07 3.44 -19.52
N ILE A 196 4.27 2.41 -18.68
CA ILE A 196 3.24 1.83 -17.83
C ILE A 196 2.77 2.84 -16.77
N PHE A 197 3.70 3.51 -16.11
CA PHE A 197 3.36 4.51 -15.08
C PHE A 197 2.71 5.76 -15.67
N ASP A 198 3.23 6.28 -16.79
CA ASP A 198 2.63 7.41 -17.50
C ASP A 198 1.21 7.08 -17.95
N ARG A 199 0.98 5.88 -18.50
CA ARG A 199 -0.37 5.45 -18.91
C ARG A 199 -1.33 5.34 -17.73
N THR A 200 -0.86 4.87 -16.58
CA THR A 200 -1.69 4.83 -15.36
C THR A 200 -2.02 6.25 -14.87
N ARG A 201 -1.07 7.16 -14.92
CA ARG A 201 -1.28 8.56 -14.61
C ARG A 201 -2.29 9.23 -15.56
N GLU A 202 -2.19 9.00 -16.85
CA GLU A 202 -3.16 9.52 -17.83
C GLU A 202 -4.59 9.11 -17.48
N ILE A 203 -4.82 7.82 -17.21
CA ILE A 203 -6.14 7.30 -16.80
C ILE A 203 -6.60 8.00 -15.50
N PHE A 204 -5.69 8.17 -14.53
CA PHE A 204 -5.99 8.84 -13.28
C PHE A 204 -6.42 10.30 -13.50
N GLU A 205 -5.70 11.04 -14.31
CA GLU A 205 -6.02 12.44 -14.59
C GLU A 205 -7.31 12.59 -15.43
N GLU A 206 -7.57 11.69 -16.37
CA GLU A 206 -8.83 11.65 -17.14
C GLU A 206 -10.04 11.46 -16.19
N ILE A 207 -9.97 10.49 -15.27
CA ILE A 207 -11.04 10.23 -14.30
C ILE A 207 -11.20 11.38 -13.32
N LYS A 208 -10.10 11.94 -12.83
CA LYS A 208 -10.12 13.08 -11.92
C LYS A 208 -10.77 14.30 -12.57
N LYS A 209 -10.45 14.56 -13.84
CA LYS A 209 -11.01 15.68 -14.62
C LYS A 209 -12.51 15.50 -14.91
N SER A 210 -12.98 14.28 -15.09
CA SER A 210 -14.41 13.99 -15.29
C SER A 210 -15.25 14.26 -14.04
N GLY A 211 -14.66 14.24 -12.84
CA GLY A 211 -15.34 14.37 -11.57
C GLY A 211 -16.14 13.14 -11.13
N ALA A 212 -16.15 12.07 -11.93
CA ALA A 212 -16.95 10.85 -11.66
C ALA A 212 -16.63 10.19 -10.32
N ALA A 213 -15.37 10.25 -9.88
CA ALA A 213 -14.93 9.65 -8.61
C ALA A 213 -15.02 10.60 -7.39
N GLY A 214 -15.47 11.84 -7.59
CA GLY A 214 -15.59 12.87 -6.55
C GLY A 214 -14.26 13.51 -6.14
N ASP A 215 -14.33 14.55 -5.28
CA ASP A 215 -13.20 15.43 -4.93
C ASP A 215 -12.05 14.73 -4.18
N GLN A 216 -12.30 13.56 -3.61
CA GLN A 216 -11.30 12.81 -2.87
C GLN A 216 -10.54 11.77 -3.70
N PHE A 217 -10.72 11.76 -5.00
CA PHE A 217 -9.95 10.95 -5.94
C PHE A 217 -8.57 11.59 -6.18
N ASN A 218 -7.61 11.26 -5.31
CA ASN A 218 -6.32 11.95 -5.22
C ASN A 218 -5.12 11.03 -4.91
N ILE A 219 -5.31 9.70 -4.93
CA ILE A 219 -4.25 8.72 -4.65
C ILE A 219 -3.85 8.00 -5.93
N LEU A 220 -2.56 8.07 -6.27
CA LEU A 220 -1.96 7.31 -7.33
C LEU A 220 -0.87 6.41 -6.75
N SER A 221 -1.22 5.13 -6.50
CA SER A 221 -0.36 4.14 -5.86
C SER A 221 0.39 3.33 -6.90
N MET A 222 1.67 3.68 -7.12
CA MET A 222 2.56 3.02 -8.08
C MET A 222 3.95 2.90 -7.48
N GLY A 223 4.71 1.89 -7.91
CA GLY A 223 6.08 1.71 -7.51
C GLY A 223 6.27 0.83 -6.26
N MET A 224 7.31 0.01 -6.34
CA MET A 224 7.81 -0.91 -5.31
C MET A 224 9.33 -0.72 -5.13
N SER A 225 9.99 -1.58 -4.36
CA SER A 225 11.42 -1.45 -4.01
C SER A 225 12.37 -1.27 -5.21
N GLY A 226 12.02 -1.77 -6.39
CA GLY A 226 12.87 -1.69 -7.58
C GLY A 226 12.55 -0.52 -8.53
N ASP A 227 11.40 0.15 -8.38
CA ASP A 227 10.89 1.09 -9.38
C ASP A 227 10.15 2.31 -8.79
N TYR A 228 10.15 2.48 -7.46
CA TYR A 228 9.42 3.57 -6.79
C TYR A 228 9.91 4.96 -7.19
N GLU A 229 11.19 5.15 -7.46
CA GLU A 229 11.71 6.46 -7.86
C GLU A 229 11.12 6.87 -9.22
N GLN A 230 11.14 5.95 -10.18
CA GLN A 230 10.57 6.18 -11.49
C GLN A 230 9.04 6.39 -11.44
N ALA A 231 8.35 5.63 -10.57
CA ALA A 231 6.93 5.83 -10.34
C ALA A 231 6.60 7.23 -9.78
N LEU A 232 7.45 7.74 -8.84
CA LEU A 232 7.31 9.10 -8.29
C LEU A 232 7.57 10.16 -9.35
N GLU A 233 8.57 9.99 -10.20
CA GLU A 233 8.83 10.87 -11.34
C GLU A 233 7.66 10.89 -12.34
N CYS A 234 6.90 9.80 -12.44
CA CYS A 234 5.65 9.73 -13.21
C CYS A 234 4.41 10.20 -12.41
N GLY A 235 4.57 10.79 -11.21
CA GLY A 235 3.50 11.42 -10.45
C GLY A 235 2.80 10.54 -9.44
N ALA A 236 3.36 9.37 -9.07
CA ALA A 236 2.88 8.62 -7.91
C ALA A 236 2.94 9.48 -6.65
N ASN A 237 1.96 9.31 -5.76
CA ASN A 237 1.99 9.89 -4.41
C ASN A 237 1.82 8.86 -3.30
N VAL A 238 1.73 7.59 -3.66
CA VAL A 238 1.84 6.44 -2.74
C VAL A 238 2.79 5.42 -3.35
N VAL A 239 3.84 5.06 -2.61
CA VAL A 239 4.80 4.01 -2.97
C VAL A 239 4.80 2.90 -1.93
N ARG A 240 5.07 1.65 -2.36
CA ARG A 240 4.98 0.45 -1.52
C ARG A 240 6.34 -0.25 -1.46
N VAL A 241 7.12 0.01 -0.44
CA VAL A 241 8.51 -0.41 -0.34
C VAL A 241 8.69 -1.44 0.77
N GLY A 242 9.22 -2.61 0.44
CA GLY A 242 9.45 -3.72 1.37
C GLY A 242 10.94 -4.05 1.53
N THR A 243 11.51 -4.79 0.60
CA THR A 243 12.89 -5.29 0.67
C THR A 243 13.94 -4.20 0.83
N ALA A 244 13.72 -3.02 0.25
CA ALA A 244 14.64 -1.90 0.43
C ALA A 244 14.67 -1.38 1.88
N ILE A 245 13.60 -1.58 2.67
CA ILE A 245 13.51 -1.19 4.08
C ILE A 245 13.92 -2.34 5.01
N PHE A 246 13.27 -3.50 4.86
CA PHE A 246 13.40 -4.62 5.79
C PHE A 246 14.55 -5.58 5.45
N GLY A 247 15.08 -5.51 4.23
CA GLY A 247 16.06 -6.45 3.69
C GLY A 247 15.40 -7.68 3.06
N GLU A 248 16.22 -8.57 2.53
CA GLU A 248 15.77 -9.87 2.05
C GLU A 248 15.32 -10.74 3.25
N PRO A 249 14.35 -11.65 3.03
CA PRO A 249 13.93 -12.55 4.08
C PRO A 249 15.11 -13.40 4.55
N THR A 250 15.34 -13.40 5.86
CA THR A 250 16.36 -14.27 6.48
C THR A 250 15.64 -15.47 7.10
N GLY A 251 16.14 -16.68 6.82
CA GLY A 251 15.71 -17.89 7.52
C GLY A 251 16.07 -17.84 9.02
N ASP A 252 15.61 -18.82 9.79
CA ASP A 252 15.90 -18.95 11.24
C ASP A 252 17.42 -18.96 11.56
N SER A 253 18.27 -19.25 10.58
CA SER A 253 19.73 -19.19 10.66
C SER A 253 20.34 -17.82 10.40
N GLY A 254 19.53 -16.81 10.04
CA GLY A 254 20.02 -15.48 9.65
C GLY A 254 20.58 -15.41 8.22
N GLU A 255 20.55 -16.50 7.46
CA GLU A 255 20.96 -16.53 6.05
C GLU A 255 19.78 -16.19 5.11
N PRO A 256 20.03 -15.58 3.94
CA PRO A 256 18.98 -15.29 2.97
C PRO A 256 18.26 -16.56 2.50
N VAL A 257 16.94 -16.58 2.55
CA VAL A 257 16.14 -17.69 2.02
C VAL A 257 16.17 -17.64 0.50
N PRO A 258 16.54 -18.75 -0.19
CA PRO A 258 16.51 -18.80 -1.64
C PRO A 258 15.12 -18.50 -2.20
N ALA A 259 15.04 -17.75 -3.30
CA ALA A 259 13.78 -17.28 -3.89
C ALA A 259 12.81 -18.41 -4.31
N GLY A 260 13.27 -19.66 -4.38
CA GLY A 260 12.46 -20.85 -4.71
C GLY A 260 11.54 -21.34 -3.59
N ASP A 261 11.93 -21.14 -2.32
CA ASP A 261 11.18 -21.65 -1.15
C ASP A 261 10.06 -20.71 -0.68
N LEU A 262 9.95 -19.53 -1.27
CA LEU A 262 8.93 -18.51 -0.95
C LEU A 262 7.59 -18.74 -1.68
N LEU A 263 7.49 -19.76 -2.54
CA LEU A 263 6.32 -20.04 -3.38
C LEU A 263 5.53 -21.29 -2.95
N SER A 264 5.99 -22.02 -1.94
CA SER A 264 5.27 -23.18 -1.41
C SER A 264 4.57 -22.80 -0.11
N GLU A 265 3.37 -22.15 -0.24
CA GLU A 265 2.22 -22.34 0.68
C GLU A 265 1.06 -21.44 0.21
#